data_aedc2eea53f360448bfd6e4ec081c80d
#
_entry.id   aedc2eea53f360448bfd6e4ec081c80d
#
_cell.length_a   1.000
_cell.length_b   1.000
_cell.length_c   1.000
_cell.angle_alpha   90.00
_cell.angle_beta   90.00
_cell.angle_gamma   90.00
#
_symmetry.space_group_name_H-M   'P 1'
#
loop_
_entity.id
_entity.type
_entity.pdbx_description
1 polymer ?
#
loop_
_entity_poly.entity_id
_entity_poly.type
_entity_poly.pdbx_seq_one_letter_code
_entity_poly.pdbx_strand_id
1 'polypeptide(L)'
;MSSRDYLLRATAAEGQIRAFVCTTRDTAEEQRKLHNTSPIATAAIGRLMSAALMMGVDLKGEKDLITLSIKGDGPMKSLVATADSHGTVKATCANPYVILPAKADGHLDVGGAVGKGFLSVIRDNGLGKPYVGQTQLLSGEIAEDVNAYFSISEQIPSSVGLGVLLNKENTVEASGGFIIQLLPFAEESLLDKLEEKLKTVHSVTDLLKDGHTPESLLDFLLGDFSPEIHEKRELSYFCNCSRERVEKALISLGKKEIESLISDHKAQEVRCDFCNKRYIFTEAELEALLKR
;
A
#
# COMPACT_ATOMS: atom_id res chain seq x y z
N MET A 1 19.53 -6.21 7.40
CA MET A 1 19.72 -4.79 7.76
C MET A 1 18.37 -4.31 8.27
N SER A 2 18.33 -3.61 9.43
CA SER A 2 17.10 -2.96 9.91
C SER A 2 16.67 -1.96 8.83
N SER A 3 15.41 -1.98 8.42
CA SER A 3 14.83 -0.96 7.54
C SER A 3 15.00 0.41 8.20
N ARG A 4 15.34 1.43 7.40
CA ARG A 4 15.37 2.82 7.87
C ARG A 4 13.98 3.46 7.77
N ASP A 5 13.01 2.71 7.27
CA ASP A 5 11.64 3.17 7.08
C ASP A 5 10.88 3.16 8.40
N TYR A 6 10.15 4.22 8.65
CA TYR A 6 9.27 4.32 9.79
C TYR A 6 8.13 5.31 9.55
N LEU A 7 7.13 5.20 10.39
CA LEU A 7 5.94 6.03 10.40
C LEU A 7 5.83 6.74 11.75
N LEU A 8 5.35 7.97 11.70
CA LEU A 8 4.88 8.74 12.85
C LEU A 8 3.37 8.86 12.80
N ARG A 9 2.73 8.64 13.96
CA ARG A 9 1.35 9.03 14.21
C ARG A 9 1.34 10.21 15.15
N ALA A 10 0.67 11.27 14.74
CA ALA A 10 0.63 12.54 15.47
C ALA A 10 -0.79 13.11 15.49
N THR A 11 -1.03 14.03 16.42
CA THR A 11 -2.15 14.97 16.39
C THR A 11 -1.62 16.39 16.35
N ALA A 12 -2.43 17.33 15.91
CA ALA A 12 -2.11 18.75 15.90
C ALA A 12 -3.36 19.59 16.20
N ALA A 13 -3.19 20.89 16.42
CA ALA A 13 -4.30 21.81 16.74
C ALA A 13 -5.16 21.27 17.90
N GLU A 14 -4.51 20.98 19.05
CA GLU A 14 -5.20 20.46 20.24
C GLU A 14 -6.03 19.19 19.99
N GLY A 15 -5.53 18.32 19.11
CA GLY A 15 -6.19 17.05 18.76
C GLY A 15 -7.28 17.15 17.69
N GLN A 16 -7.45 18.28 17.04
CA GLN A 16 -8.44 18.46 15.95
C GLN A 16 -7.93 17.90 14.61
N ILE A 17 -6.61 17.75 14.46
CA ILE A 17 -5.96 17.14 13.30
C ILE A 17 -5.33 15.83 13.73
N ARG A 18 -5.50 14.78 12.91
CA ARG A 18 -4.73 13.55 13.00
C ARG A 18 -3.83 13.44 11.78
N ALA A 19 -2.59 13.02 11.98
CA ALA A 19 -1.63 12.86 10.92
C ALA A 19 -0.86 11.53 11.02
N PHE A 20 -0.59 10.95 9.85
CA PHE A 20 0.33 9.86 9.64
C PHE A 20 1.35 10.30 8.60
N VAL A 21 2.63 10.14 8.90
CA VAL A 21 3.72 10.53 8.01
C VAL A 21 4.75 9.42 7.98
N CYS A 22 5.21 9.01 6.80
CA CYS A 22 6.14 7.89 6.70
C CYS A 22 7.18 8.05 5.58
N THR A 23 8.30 7.34 5.77
CA THR A 23 9.23 6.96 4.71
C THR A 23 9.10 5.45 4.46
N THR A 24 9.16 5.03 3.20
CA THR A 24 8.98 3.62 2.77
C THR A 24 9.96 3.24 1.67
N ARG A 25 11.15 3.86 1.62
CA ARG A 25 12.15 3.66 0.58
C ARG A 25 12.62 2.19 0.51
N ASP A 26 13.05 1.66 1.65
CA ASP A 26 13.61 0.30 1.71
C ASP A 26 12.51 -0.74 1.50
N THR A 27 11.31 -0.48 2.01
CA THR A 27 10.10 -1.31 1.83
C THR A 27 9.70 -1.38 0.36
N ALA A 28 9.69 -0.25 -0.36
CA ALA A 28 9.37 -0.19 -1.78
C ALA A 28 10.46 -0.84 -2.64
N GLU A 29 11.74 -0.65 -2.29
CA GLU A 29 12.86 -1.28 -2.98
C GLU A 29 12.87 -2.81 -2.81
N GLU A 30 12.50 -3.32 -1.63
CA GLU A 30 12.37 -4.76 -1.41
C GLU A 30 11.28 -5.35 -2.30
N GLN A 31 10.10 -4.73 -2.37
CA GLN A 31 9.02 -5.16 -3.27
C GLN A 31 9.48 -5.13 -4.74
N ARG A 32 10.16 -4.04 -5.16
CA ARG A 32 10.68 -3.91 -6.51
C ARG A 32 11.63 -5.06 -6.87
N LYS A 33 12.55 -5.41 -5.98
CA LYS A 33 13.50 -6.51 -6.17
C LYS A 33 12.81 -7.85 -6.27
N LEU A 34 11.85 -8.15 -5.38
CA LEU A 34 11.13 -9.41 -5.35
C LEU A 34 10.35 -9.68 -6.65
N HIS A 35 9.83 -8.63 -7.28
CA HIS A 35 8.98 -8.75 -8.47
C HIS A 35 9.62 -8.21 -9.75
N ASN A 36 10.80 -7.60 -9.65
CA ASN A 36 11.49 -6.94 -10.77
C ASN A 36 10.57 -5.98 -11.53
N THR A 37 9.86 -5.12 -10.77
CA THR A 37 8.83 -4.24 -11.31
C THR A 37 9.42 -3.12 -12.17
N SER A 38 8.70 -2.75 -13.23
CA SER A 38 8.99 -1.56 -14.04
C SER A 38 8.87 -0.27 -13.21
N PRO A 39 9.44 0.86 -13.63
CA PRO A 39 9.34 2.12 -12.90
C PRO A 39 7.90 2.52 -12.55
N ILE A 40 6.98 2.41 -13.51
CA ILE A 40 5.57 2.76 -13.30
C ILE A 40 4.90 1.82 -12.29
N ALA A 41 5.16 0.51 -12.40
CA ALA A 41 4.62 -0.47 -11.47
C ALA A 41 5.18 -0.25 -10.06
N THR A 42 6.49 0.03 -9.93
CA THR A 42 7.13 0.35 -8.65
C THR A 42 6.51 1.60 -8.02
N ALA A 43 6.28 2.65 -8.81
CA ALA A 43 5.67 3.89 -8.33
C ALA A 43 4.24 3.65 -7.82
N ALA A 44 3.42 2.93 -8.59
CA ALA A 44 2.04 2.63 -8.21
C ALA A 44 1.96 1.77 -6.93
N ILE A 45 2.74 0.66 -6.89
CA ILE A 45 2.75 -0.26 -5.75
C ILE A 45 3.33 0.41 -4.50
N GLY A 46 4.41 1.18 -4.63
CA GLY A 46 5.03 1.88 -3.50
C GLY A 46 4.09 2.91 -2.87
N ARG A 47 3.36 3.68 -3.69
CA ARG A 47 2.30 4.58 -3.20
C ARG A 47 1.21 3.82 -2.47
N LEU A 48 0.72 2.71 -3.04
CA LEU A 48 -0.33 1.90 -2.43
C LEU A 48 0.13 1.26 -1.10
N MET A 49 1.39 0.80 -1.02
CA MET A 49 1.98 0.27 0.21
C MET A 49 2.10 1.34 1.28
N SER A 50 2.55 2.55 0.94
CA SER A 50 2.64 3.66 1.90
C SER A 50 1.27 4.02 2.48
N ALA A 51 0.22 4.07 1.63
CA ALA A 51 -1.15 4.28 2.10
C ALA A 51 -1.62 3.14 2.99
N ALA A 52 -1.40 1.87 2.60
CA ALA A 52 -1.79 0.70 3.39
C ALA A 52 -1.11 0.67 4.75
N LEU A 53 0.18 1.01 4.85
CA LEU A 53 0.93 1.10 6.09
C LEU A 53 0.36 2.17 7.04
N MET A 54 0.12 3.38 6.52
CA MET A 54 -0.46 4.47 7.32
C MET A 54 -1.86 4.15 7.83
N MET A 55 -2.68 3.46 7.02
CA MET A 55 -4.01 3.01 7.44
C MET A 55 -3.93 1.77 8.35
N GLY A 56 -2.90 0.93 8.20
CA GLY A 56 -2.70 -0.29 8.98
C GLY A 56 -2.32 -0.01 10.44
N VAL A 57 -1.47 0.97 10.67
CA VAL A 57 -1.04 1.35 12.04
C VAL A 57 -2.21 1.86 12.91
N ASP A 58 -3.30 2.33 12.29
CA ASP A 58 -4.51 2.75 13.01
C ASP A 58 -5.44 1.58 13.42
N LEU A 59 -5.13 0.35 13.02
CA LEU A 59 -5.87 -0.84 13.43
C LEU A 59 -5.64 -1.14 14.91
N LYS A 60 -6.69 -1.60 15.59
CA LYS A 60 -6.67 -1.79 17.06
C LYS A 60 -6.23 -3.18 17.50
N GLY A 61 -6.51 -4.18 16.68
CA GLY A 61 -6.21 -5.58 17.00
C GLY A 61 -4.86 -6.02 16.43
N GLU A 62 -4.11 -6.82 17.21
CA GLU A 62 -2.81 -7.35 16.77
C GLU A 62 -2.89 -8.26 15.53
N LYS A 63 -4.07 -8.81 15.24
CA LYS A 63 -4.31 -9.69 14.09
C LYS A 63 -5.08 -9.00 12.97
N ASP A 64 -5.46 -7.75 13.19
CA ASP A 64 -6.21 -6.99 12.20
C ASP A 64 -5.36 -6.75 10.96
N LEU A 65 -6.01 -6.84 9.81
CA LEU A 65 -5.40 -6.58 8.52
C LEU A 65 -6.21 -5.54 7.75
N ILE A 66 -5.50 -4.69 7.03
CA ILE A 66 -6.11 -3.84 6.03
C ILE A 66 -5.58 -4.21 4.66
N THR A 67 -6.47 -4.35 3.68
CA THR A 67 -6.10 -4.60 2.29
C THR A 67 -6.67 -3.52 1.40
N LEU A 68 -5.80 -2.82 0.69
CA LEU A 68 -6.14 -1.91 -0.38
C LEU A 68 -6.03 -2.66 -1.70
N SER A 69 -7.12 -2.73 -2.44
CA SER A 69 -7.18 -3.42 -3.73
C SER A 69 -7.70 -2.48 -4.80
N ILE A 70 -6.88 -2.23 -5.81
CA ILE A 70 -7.25 -1.46 -7.00
C ILE A 70 -7.47 -2.44 -8.15
N LYS A 71 -8.61 -2.30 -8.82
CA LYS A 71 -8.91 -2.97 -10.09
C LYS A 71 -9.20 -1.92 -11.13
N GLY A 72 -8.37 -1.87 -12.17
CA GLY A 72 -8.47 -0.91 -13.25
C GLY A 72 -8.52 -1.58 -14.62
N ASP A 73 -8.97 -0.83 -15.62
CA ASP A 73 -9.01 -1.27 -17.02
C ASP A 73 -7.68 -1.01 -17.76
N GLY A 74 -6.76 -0.28 -17.14
CA GLY A 74 -5.42 -0.01 -17.68
C GLY A 74 -4.53 -1.26 -17.76
N PRO A 75 -3.34 -1.17 -18.38
CA PRO A 75 -2.45 -2.32 -18.62
C PRO A 75 -1.91 -2.97 -17.34
N MET A 76 -1.92 -2.28 -16.18
CA MET A 76 -1.51 -2.83 -14.89
C MET A 76 -2.54 -3.80 -14.29
N LYS A 77 -3.82 -3.68 -14.68
CA LYS A 77 -4.98 -4.50 -14.29
C LYS A 77 -5.36 -4.36 -12.83
N SER A 78 -4.55 -4.88 -11.92
CA SER A 78 -4.84 -4.82 -10.48
C SER A 78 -3.58 -4.65 -9.66
N LEU A 79 -3.75 -3.98 -8.52
CA LEU A 79 -2.75 -3.83 -7.47
C LEU A 79 -3.39 -4.21 -6.14
N VAL A 80 -2.63 -4.87 -5.29
CA VAL A 80 -3.07 -5.22 -3.94
C VAL A 80 -1.95 -4.95 -2.96
N ALA A 81 -2.25 -4.26 -1.87
CA ALA A 81 -1.36 -4.10 -0.73
C ALA A 81 -2.10 -4.49 0.55
N THR A 82 -1.49 -5.32 1.37
CA THR A 82 -2.04 -5.73 2.67
C THR A 82 -1.05 -5.36 3.77
N ALA A 83 -1.51 -4.60 4.75
CA ALA A 83 -0.74 -4.17 5.91
C ALA A 83 -1.41 -4.61 7.22
N ASP A 84 -0.62 -4.65 8.30
CA ASP A 84 -1.07 -4.93 9.66
C ASP A 84 -0.81 -3.75 10.61
N SER A 85 -1.20 -3.91 11.89
CA SER A 85 -0.97 -2.91 12.93
C SER A 85 0.49 -2.83 13.39
N HIS A 86 1.36 -3.76 12.98
CA HIS A 86 2.77 -3.82 13.40
C HIS A 86 3.70 -3.07 12.46
N GLY A 87 3.20 -2.48 11.37
CA GLY A 87 3.99 -1.76 10.37
C GLY A 87 4.59 -2.68 9.31
N THR A 88 4.00 -3.86 9.09
CA THR A 88 4.41 -4.72 7.99
C THR A 88 3.44 -4.63 6.81
N VAL A 89 3.97 -4.74 5.60
CA VAL A 89 3.19 -4.72 4.36
C VAL A 89 3.70 -5.74 3.36
N LYS A 90 2.79 -6.27 2.56
CA LYS A 90 3.09 -7.04 1.35
C LYS A 90 2.21 -6.56 0.21
N ALA A 91 2.74 -6.56 -1.01
CA ALA A 91 2.00 -6.06 -2.17
C ALA A 91 2.35 -6.81 -3.45
N THR A 92 1.41 -6.77 -4.40
CA THR A 92 1.57 -7.35 -5.73
C THR A 92 0.76 -6.58 -6.75
N CYS A 93 1.07 -6.77 -8.04
CA CYS A 93 0.22 -6.33 -9.14
C CYS A 93 0.13 -7.42 -10.22
N ALA A 94 -0.94 -7.41 -11.00
CA ALA A 94 -1.17 -8.43 -12.03
C ALA A 94 -0.19 -8.32 -13.20
N ASN A 95 0.26 -7.11 -13.54
CA ASN A 95 1.27 -6.89 -14.56
C ASN A 95 2.39 -5.98 -14.02
N PRO A 96 3.51 -6.56 -13.55
CA PRO A 96 4.63 -5.80 -13.00
C PRO A 96 5.54 -5.14 -14.05
N TYR A 97 5.33 -5.41 -15.33
CA TYR A 97 6.24 -4.99 -16.42
C TYR A 97 5.64 -3.91 -17.32
N VAL A 98 4.62 -3.18 -16.84
CA VAL A 98 3.99 -2.11 -17.61
C VAL A 98 5.00 -1.02 -17.95
N ILE A 99 5.04 -0.62 -19.23
CA ILE A 99 5.83 0.50 -19.73
C ILE A 99 4.88 1.43 -20.49
N LEU A 100 4.83 2.68 -20.10
CA LEU A 100 4.13 3.76 -20.80
C LEU A 100 5.07 4.95 -21.00
N PRO A 101 4.84 5.79 -22.01
CA PRO A 101 5.54 7.07 -22.13
C PRO A 101 5.33 7.92 -20.88
N ALA A 102 6.32 8.70 -20.52
CA ALA A 102 6.15 9.70 -19.46
C ALA A 102 5.09 10.76 -19.88
N LYS A 103 4.44 11.35 -18.89
CA LYS A 103 3.56 12.51 -19.11
C LYS A 103 4.35 13.70 -19.66
N ALA A 104 3.65 14.71 -20.17
CA ALA A 104 4.25 15.91 -20.74
C ALA A 104 5.15 16.68 -19.74
N ASP A 105 4.87 16.55 -18.45
CA ASP A 105 5.65 17.12 -17.34
C ASP A 105 6.85 16.26 -16.91
N GLY A 106 7.09 15.12 -17.59
CA GLY A 106 8.18 14.19 -17.31
C GLY A 106 7.89 13.16 -16.22
N HIS A 107 6.72 13.19 -15.59
CA HIS A 107 6.33 12.23 -14.57
C HIS A 107 5.88 10.89 -15.18
N LEU A 108 6.00 9.82 -14.38
CA LEU A 108 5.46 8.50 -14.73
C LEU A 108 3.93 8.56 -14.80
N ASP A 109 3.35 8.01 -15.85
CA ASP A 109 1.89 7.97 -16.05
C ASP A 109 1.25 6.80 -15.29
N VAL A 110 1.22 6.92 -13.96
CA VAL A 110 0.62 5.91 -13.09
C VAL A 110 -0.88 5.81 -13.34
N GLY A 111 -1.56 6.94 -13.50
CA GLY A 111 -2.98 6.99 -13.80
C GLY A 111 -3.33 6.27 -15.09
N GLY A 112 -2.57 6.46 -16.17
CA GLY A 112 -2.74 5.74 -17.44
C GLY A 112 -2.45 4.24 -17.31
N ALA A 113 -1.51 3.85 -16.45
CA ALA A 113 -1.20 2.45 -16.22
C ALA A 113 -2.30 1.71 -15.43
N VAL A 114 -2.95 2.39 -14.48
CA VAL A 114 -4.05 1.87 -13.66
C VAL A 114 -5.37 1.92 -14.45
N GLY A 115 -5.66 3.04 -15.10
CA GLY A 115 -6.90 3.27 -15.83
C GLY A 115 -8.10 3.55 -14.93
N LYS A 116 -9.31 3.39 -15.48
CA LYS A 116 -10.57 3.55 -14.74
C LYS A 116 -10.91 2.27 -13.98
N GLY A 117 -11.55 2.43 -12.83
CA GLY A 117 -11.90 1.26 -12.01
C GLY A 117 -12.31 1.62 -10.60
N PHE A 118 -11.95 0.77 -9.66
CA PHE A 118 -12.36 0.89 -8.26
C PHE A 118 -11.20 0.66 -7.30
N LEU A 119 -11.17 1.44 -6.23
CA LEU A 119 -10.42 1.16 -5.01
C LEU A 119 -11.35 0.50 -4.00
N SER A 120 -10.95 -0.66 -3.48
CA SER A 120 -11.62 -1.34 -2.38
C SER A 120 -10.68 -1.37 -1.17
N VAL A 121 -11.18 -0.95 -0.02
CA VAL A 121 -10.50 -1.03 1.27
C VAL A 121 -11.20 -2.08 2.12
N ILE A 122 -10.47 -3.13 2.47
CA ILE A 122 -10.97 -4.28 3.20
C ILE A 122 -10.32 -4.29 4.57
N ARG A 123 -11.13 -4.20 5.64
CA ARG A 123 -10.67 -4.32 7.02
C ARG A 123 -11.13 -5.66 7.58
N ASP A 124 -10.17 -6.51 7.94
CA ASP A 124 -10.39 -7.84 8.50
C ASP A 124 -9.85 -7.90 9.93
N ASN A 125 -10.75 -8.04 10.89
CA ASN A 125 -10.42 -8.20 12.31
C ASN A 125 -10.44 -9.68 12.76
N GLY A 126 -10.58 -10.61 11.84
CA GLY A 126 -10.60 -12.05 12.12
C GLY A 126 -11.83 -12.55 12.89
N LEU A 127 -12.83 -11.70 13.17
CA LEU A 127 -14.01 -12.03 13.99
C LEU A 127 -15.27 -12.29 13.16
N GLY A 128 -15.20 -12.26 11.85
CA GLY A 128 -16.38 -12.46 11.00
C GLY A 128 -16.14 -12.09 9.54
N LYS A 129 -17.17 -11.52 8.90
CA LYS A 129 -17.01 -11.02 7.54
C LYS A 129 -16.24 -9.69 7.56
N PRO A 130 -15.20 -9.53 6.74
CA PRO A 130 -14.48 -8.26 6.63
C PRO A 130 -15.42 -7.12 6.24
N TYR A 131 -15.14 -5.93 6.76
CA TYR A 131 -15.76 -4.70 6.26
C TYR A 131 -15.10 -4.31 4.94
N VAL A 132 -15.90 -3.96 3.95
CA VAL A 132 -15.44 -3.55 2.62
C VAL A 132 -16.04 -2.21 2.26
N GLY A 133 -15.20 -1.17 2.16
CA GLY A 133 -15.53 0.11 1.54
C GLY A 133 -15.02 0.12 0.10
N GLN A 134 -15.77 0.73 -0.82
CA GLN A 134 -15.38 0.81 -2.22
C GLN A 134 -15.73 2.17 -2.80
N THR A 135 -14.81 2.73 -3.61
CA THR A 135 -15.00 3.97 -4.36
C THR A 135 -14.52 3.82 -5.79
N GLN A 136 -15.12 4.57 -6.71
CA GLN A 136 -14.61 4.68 -8.07
C GLN A 136 -13.28 5.45 -8.04
N LEU A 137 -12.33 5.04 -8.87
CA LEU A 137 -11.08 5.78 -9.05
C LEU A 137 -11.35 7.14 -9.68
N LEU A 138 -10.72 8.19 -9.15
CA LEU A 138 -10.75 9.52 -9.72
C LEU A 138 -9.75 9.67 -10.86
N SER A 139 -8.50 9.28 -10.60
CA SER A 139 -7.39 9.47 -11.55
C SER A 139 -6.50 8.26 -11.75
N GLY A 140 -6.53 7.30 -10.83
CA GLY A 140 -5.58 6.18 -10.81
C GLY A 140 -4.17 6.55 -10.30
N GLU A 141 -3.96 7.81 -9.84
CA GLU A 141 -2.68 8.28 -9.26
C GLU A 141 -2.47 7.82 -7.81
N ILE A 142 -3.35 7.00 -7.28
CA ILE A 142 -3.36 6.38 -5.96
C ILE A 142 -3.63 7.37 -4.83
N ALA A 143 -2.89 8.47 -4.71
CA ALA A 143 -3.06 9.44 -3.63
C ALA A 143 -4.45 10.11 -3.68
N GLU A 144 -4.87 10.56 -4.86
CA GLU A 144 -6.19 11.15 -5.08
C GLU A 144 -7.31 10.13 -4.86
N ASP A 145 -7.09 8.87 -5.26
CA ASP A 145 -8.06 7.80 -5.10
C ASP A 145 -8.26 7.42 -3.62
N VAL A 146 -7.16 7.38 -2.84
CA VAL A 146 -7.23 7.16 -1.38
C VAL A 146 -7.87 8.35 -0.68
N ASN A 147 -7.58 9.57 -1.12
CA ASN A 147 -8.24 10.78 -0.60
C ASN A 147 -9.75 10.76 -0.86
N ALA A 148 -10.15 10.39 -2.08
CA ALA A 148 -11.57 10.21 -2.43
C ALA A 148 -12.25 9.12 -1.60
N TYR A 149 -11.55 8.00 -1.31
CA TYR A 149 -12.07 6.97 -0.43
C TYR A 149 -12.39 7.52 0.97
N PHE A 150 -11.48 8.29 1.57
CA PHE A 150 -11.75 8.90 2.88
C PHE A 150 -12.94 9.86 2.84
N SER A 151 -13.03 10.69 1.83
CA SER A 151 -14.11 11.68 1.72
C SER A 151 -15.47 11.03 1.44
N ILE A 152 -15.53 10.04 0.54
CA ILE A 152 -16.80 9.46 0.06
C ILE A 152 -17.24 8.30 0.94
N SER A 153 -16.35 7.39 1.29
CA SER A 153 -16.68 6.15 2.00
C SER A 153 -16.60 6.31 3.51
N GLU A 154 -15.58 7.01 4.03
CA GLU A 154 -15.37 7.20 5.47
C GLU A 154 -15.98 8.52 5.97
N GLN A 155 -16.30 9.45 5.06
CA GLN A 155 -16.80 10.80 5.38
C GLN A 155 -15.84 11.59 6.30
N ILE A 156 -14.55 11.39 6.12
CA ILE A 156 -13.48 12.06 6.87
C ILE A 156 -12.78 13.04 5.92
N PRO A 157 -12.84 14.35 6.15
CA PRO A 157 -12.04 15.32 5.40
C PRO A 157 -10.56 14.99 5.56
N SER A 158 -9.92 14.72 4.43
CA SER A 158 -8.54 14.20 4.43
C SER A 158 -7.71 14.86 3.34
N SER A 159 -6.41 14.90 3.55
CA SER A 159 -5.41 15.18 2.52
C SER A 159 -4.39 14.05 2.49
N VAL A 160 -4.16 13.50 1.30
CA VAL A 160 -3.25 12.37 1.08
C VAL A 160 -2.18 12.77 0.09
N GLY A 161 -0.93 12.66 0.51
CA GLY A 161 0.23 12.85 -0.35
C GLY A 161 1.10 11.60 -0.37
N LEU A 162 1.36 11.04 -1.54
CA LEU A 162 2.16 9.83 -1.73
C LEU A 162 3.18 10.05 -2.83
N GLY A 163 4.42 9.59 -2.62
CA GLY A 163 5.48 9.73 -3.58
C GLY A 163 6.40 8.53 -3.65
N VAL A 164 6.87 8.22 -4.87
CA VAL A 164 7.94 7.27 -5.13
C VAL A 164 8.82 7.84 -6.22
N LEU A 165 10.11 7.97 -5.95
CA LEU A 165 11.13 8.40 -6.88
C LEU A 165 12.07 7.24 -7.18
N LEU A 166 12.32 7.01 -8.46
CA LEU A 166 13.30 6.04 -8.92
C LEU A 166 14.46 6.76 -9.61
N ASN A 167 15.64 6.22 -9.47
CA ASN A 167 16.81 6.66 -10.23
C ASN A 167 16.85 6.01 -11.63
N LYS A 168 17.88 6.36 -12.40
CA LYS A 168 18.06 5.85 -13.77
C LYS A 168 18.32 4.34 -13.84
N GLU A 169 18.80 3.76 -12.76
CA GLU A 169 19.04 2.32 -12.60
C GLU A 169 17.78 1.55 -12.17
N ASN A 170 16.60 2.21 -12.15
CA ASN A 170 15.34 1.66 -11.67
C ASN A 170 15.40 1.16 -10.21
N THR A 171 16.17 1.84 -9.34
CA THR A 171 16.14 1.62 -7.89
C THR A 171 15.37 2.73 -7.19
N VAL A 172 14.72 2.41 -6.08
CA VAL A 172 13.94 3.40 -5.32
C VAL A 172 14.89 4.33 -4.58
N GLU A 173 14.87 5.61 -4.93
CA GLU A 173 15.66 6.66 -4.31
C GLU A 173 14.93 7.26 -3.10
N ALA A 174 13.64 7.51 -3.24
CA ALA A 174 12.76 8.01 -2.19
C ALA A 174 11.36 7.41 -2.32
N SER A 175 10.72 7.13 -1.20
CA SER A 175 9.32 6.68 -1.13
C SER A 175 8.74 7.00 0.24
N GLY A 176 7.46 7.36 0.27
CA GLY A 176 6.73 7.69 1.49
C GLY A 176 5.54 8.59 1.22
N GLY A 177 5.08 9.26 2.28
CA GLY A 177 3.95 10.16 2.16
C GLY A 177 3.32 10.53 3.49
N PHE A 178 2.13 11.08 3.39
CA PHE A 178 1.33 11.47 4.53
C PHE A 178 -0.16 11.24 4.31
N ILE A 179 -0.89 11.07 5.39
CA ILE A 179 -2.35 11.18 5.49
C ILE A 179 -2.64 12.16 6.63
N ILE A 180 -3.32 13.25 6.33
CA ILE A 180 -3.76 14.26 7.30
C ILE A 180 -5.29 14.26 7.28
N GLN A 181 -5.90 14.23 8.45
CA GLN A 181 -7.36 14.13 8.60
C GLN A 181 -7.86 15.11 9.64
N LEU A 182 -8.96 15.80 9.32
CA LEU A 182 -9.69 16.59 10.29
C LEU A 182 -10.62 15.69 11.10
N LEU A 183 -10.58 15.83 12.42
CA LEU A 183 -11.48 15.10 13.30
C LEU A 183 -12.85 15.80 13.41
N PRO A 184 -13.93 15.09 13.82
CA PRO A 184 -15.30 15.60 13.75
C PRO A 184 -15.57 16.90 14.52
N PHE A 185 -14.67 17.31 15.39
CA PHE A 185 -14.80 18.52 16.23
C PHE A 185 -13.93 19.68 15.75
N ALA A 186 -13.31 19.54 14.56
CA ALA A 186 -12.44 20.56 14.02
C ALA A 186 -13.23 21.84 13.67
N GLU A 187 -12.67 22.98 14.04
CA GLU A 187 -13.23 24.28 13.68
C GLU A 187 -13.13 24.53 12.18
N GLU A 188 -14.16 25.15 11.57
CA GLU A 188 -14.15 25.48 10.12
C GLU A 188 -12.94 26.35 9.74
N SER A 189 -12.56 27.29 10.58
CA SER A 189 -11.38 28.15 10.37
C SER A 189 -10.06 27.36 10.28
N LEU A 190 -10.00 26.16 10.85
CA LEU A 190 -8.85 25.29 10.80
C LEU A 190 -8.71 24.62 9.43
N LEU A 191 -9.85 24.28 8.80
CA LEU A 191 -9.87 23.71 7.45
C LEU A 191 -9.21 24.66 6.44
N ASP A 192 -9.62 25.92 6.43
CA ASP A 192 -9.08 26.93 5.49
C ASP A 192 -7.57 27.11 5.65
N LYS A 193 -7.09 27.19 6.91
CA LYS A 193 -5.65 27.32 7.20
C LYS A 193 -4.87 26.09 6.75
N LEU A 194 -5.40 24.90 7.00
CA LEU A 194 -4.77 23.65 6.61
C LEU A 194 -4.73 23.52 5.08
N GLU A 195 -5.80 23.87 4.38
CA GLU A 195 -5.84 23.86 2.92
C GLU A 195 -4.80 24.83 2.32
N GLU A 196 -4.70 26.06 2.86
CA GLU A 196 -3.68 27.01 2.41
C GLU A 196 -2.26 26.47 2.61
N LYS A 197 -1.98 25.87 3.75
CA LYS A 197 -0.69 25.25 4.05
C LYS A 197 -0.40 24.11 3.06
N LEU A 198 -1.35 23.21 2.83
CA LEU A 198 -1.17 22.06 1.96
C LEU A 198 -1.03 22.44 0.47
N LYS A 199 -1.56 23.57 0.03
CA LYS A 199 -1.31 24.11 -1.33
C LYS A 199 0.17 24.44 -1.58
N THR A 200 0.98 24.64 -0.53
CA THR A 200 2.43 24.83 -0.66
C THR A 200 3.20 23.54 -0.95
N VAL A 201 2.56 22.38 -0.79
CA VAL A 201 3.16 21.07 -1.06
C VAL A 201 3.04 20.75 -2.54
N HIS A 202 4.04 21.10 -3.33
CA HIS A 202 4.03 20.85 -4.77
C HIS A 202 4.36 19.41 -5.12
N SER A 203 5.25 18.76 -4.35
CA SER A 203 5.70 17.39 -4.61
C SER A 203 6.17 16.72 -3.33
N VAL A 204 5.52 15.64 -2.94
CA VAL A 204 5.97 14.78 -1.82
C VAL A 204 7.32 14.12 -2.15
N THR A 205 7.52 13.76 -3.41
CA THR A 205 8.78 13.14 -3.87
C THR A 205 9.97 14.06 -3.72
N ASP A 206 9.81 15.36 -3.97
CA ASP A 206 10.91 16.33 -3.83
C ASP A 206 11.26 16.53 -2.37
N LEU A 207 10.27 16.63 -1.48
CA LEU A 207 10.51 16.71 -0.04
C LEU A 207 11.29 15.49 0.46
N LEU A 208 10.89 14.29 0.05
CA LEU A 208 11.59 13.06 0.43
C LEU A 208 12.99 12.97 -0.15
N LYS A 209 13.19 13.44 -1.39
CA LYS A 209 14.49 13.50 -2.07
C LYS A 209 15.44 14.47 -1.37
N ASP A 210 14.94 15.59 -0.88
CA ASP A 210 15.71 16.59 -0.14
C ASP A 210 16.13 16.10 1.26
N GLY A 211 15.76 14.85 1.61
CA GLY A 211 16.19 14.18 2.84
C GLY A 211 15.28 14.45 4.04
N HIS A 212 14.05 14.91 3.80
CA HIS A 212 13.09 15.03 4.90
C HIS A 212 12.85 13.68 5.56
N THR A 213 13.05 13.64 6.87
CA THR A 213 12.61 12.54 7.74
C THR A 213 11.11 12.68 8.02
N PRO A 214 10.43 11.65 8.51
CA PRO A 214 9.04 11.79 8.95
C PRO A 214 8.82 12.93 9.94
N GLU A 215 9.78 13.19 10.86
CA GLU A 215 9.70 14.33 11.78
C GLU A 215 9.75 15.68 11.07
N SER A 216 10.73 15.87 10.19
CA SER A 216 10.86 17.15 9.47
C SER A 216 9.74 17.33 8.42
N LEU A 217 9.20 16.25 7.86
CA LEU A 217 8.04 16.31 6.99
C LEU A 217 6.77 16.67 7.78
N LEU A 218 6.59 16.10 8.98
CA LEU A 218 5.50 16.46 9.88
C LEU A 218 5.57 17.95 10.28
N ASP A 219 6.75 18.43 10.63
CA ASP A 219 6.96 19.85 10.97
C ASP A 219 6.70 20.77 9.78
N PHE A 220 7.18 20.41 8.58
CA PHE A 220 6.89 21.14 7.36
C PHE A 220 5.39 21.25 7.07
N LEU A 221 4.64 20.16 7.26
CA LEU A 221 3.20 20.09 6.97
C LEU A 221 2.36 20.76 8.06
N LEU A 222 2.70 20.54 9.33
CA LEU A 222 1.84 20.87 10.47
C LEU A 222 2.54 21.68 11.58
N GLY A 223 3.76 22.17 11.37
CA GLY A 223 4.50 22.95 12.39
C GLY A 223 3.73 24.12 12.96
N ASP A 224 2.97 24.84 12.10
CA ASP A 224 2.12 25.97 12.50
C ASP A 224 0.91 25.54 13.37
N PHE A 225 0.63 24.23 13.48
CA PHE A 225 -0.49 23.66 14.23
C PHE A 225 -0.05 22.89 15.48
N SER A 226 1.21 23.09 15.92
CA SER A 226 1.78 22.46 17.12
C SER A 226 1.59 20.94 17.17
N PRO A 227 2.24 20.17 16.27
CA PRO A 227 2.06 18.74 16.19
C PRO A 227 2.66 18.00 17.39
N GLU A 228 1.95 17.01 17.93
CA GLU A 228 2.37 16.12 18.99
C GLU A 228 2.50 14.69 18.45
N ILE A 229 3.69 14.11 18.54
CA ILE A 229 3.97 12.74 18.10
C ILE A 229 3.57 11.78 19.22
N HIS A 230 2.67 10.84 18.92
CA HIS A 230 2.19 9.83 19.87
C HIS A 230 2.84 8.46 19.66
N GLU A 231 3.25 8.17 18.41
CA GLU A 231 3.79 6.86 18.07
C GLU A 231 4.84 6.98 16.97
N LYS A 232 5.89 6.18 17.09
CA LYS A 232 6.87 5.90 16.06
C LYS A 232 6.91 4.40 15.81
N ARG A 233 6.62 3.98 14.56
CA ARG A 233 6.54 2.58 14.15
C ARG A 233 7.54 2.28 13.04
N GLU A 234 8.41 1.29 13.22
CA GLU A 234 9.26 0.78 12.15
C GLU A 234 8.41 0.12 11.06
N LEU A 235 8.79 0.31 9.80
CA LEU A 235 8.08 -0.24 8.66
C LEU A 235 8.95 -1.23 7.91
N SER A 236 8.32 -2.29 7.36
CA SER A 236 9.05 -3.26 6.55
C SER A 236 8.14 -4.01 5.58
N TYR A 237 8.75 -4.49 4.50
CA TYR A 237 8.11 -5.48 3.64
C TYR A 237 8.20 -6.86 4.29
N PHE A 238 7.06 -7.49 4.52
CA PHE A 238 7.04 -8.82 5.12
C PHE A 238 5.93 -9.68 4.53
N CYS A 239 6.32 -10.84 3.98
CA CYS A 239 5.37 -11.83 3.51
C CYS A 239 5.39 -13.06 4.42
N ASN A 240 4.27 -13.31 5.07
CA ASN A 240 4.07 -14.44 6.00
C ASN A 240 3.61 -15.73 5.29
N CYS A 241 3.95 -15.93 4.01
CA CYS A 241 3.64 -17.18 3.32
C CYS A 241 4.44 -18.34 3.92
N SER A 242 3.79 -19.49 3.98
CA SER A 242 4.40 -20.76 4.41
C SER A 242 3.87 -21.90 3.56
N ARG A 243 4.52 -23.07 3.62
CA ARG A 243 4.06 -24.26 2.91
C ARG A 243 2.64 -24.64 3.32
N GLU A 244 2.34 -24.57 4.62
CA GLU A 244 1.01 -24.91 5.18
C GLU A 244 -0.07 -23.95 4.66
N ARG A 245 0.25 -22.67 4.47
CA ARG A 245 -0.68 -21.69 3.87
C ARG A 245 -0.93 -21.96 2.39
N VAL A 246 0.10 -22.37 1.66
CA VAL A 246 -0.03 -22.76 0.24
C VAL A 246 -0.83 -24.05 0.13
N GLU A 247 -0.61 -25.05 1.00
CA GLU A 247 -1.42 -26.27 1.05
C GLU A 247 -2.91 -25.96 1.28
N LYS A 248 -3.23 -25.07 2.24
CA LYS A 248 -4.61 -24.63 2.49
C LYS A 248 -5.22 -23.94 1.27
N ALA A 249 -4.43 -23.11 0.57
CA ALA A 249 -4.87 -22.47 -0.66
C ALA A 249 -5.18 -23.51 -1.77
N LEU A 250 -4.30 -24.50 -1.98
CA LEU A 250 -4.53 -25.59 -2.91
C LEU A 250 -5.80 -26.39 -2.56
N ILE A 251 -6.00 -26.74 -1.29
CA ILE A 251 -7.23 -27.43 -0.84
C ILE A 251 -8.47 -26.59 -1.15
N SER A 252 -8.40 -25.26 -1.00
CA SER A 252 -9.52 -24.35 -1.27
C SER A 252 -9.89 -24.24 -2.75
N LEU A 253 -9.02 -24.61 -3.69
CA LEU A 253 -9.34 -24.70 -5.11
C LEU A 253 -10.32 -25.84 -5.41
N GLY A 254 -10.37 -26.85 -4.55
CA GLY A 254 -11.25 -28.00 -4.68
C GLY A 254 -10.59 -29.21 -5.37
N LYS A 255 -11.22 -30.39 -5.16
CA LYS A 255 -10.66 -31.68 -5.59
C LYS A 255 -10.36 -31.74 -7.07
N LYS A 256 -11.25 -31.24 -7.93
CA LYS A 256 -11.10 -31.29 -9.40
C LYS A 256 -9.82 -30.59 -9.87
N GLU A 257 -9.50 -29.44 -9.27
CA GLU A 257 -8.29 -28.70 -9.65
C GLU A 257 -7.02 -29.43 -9.19
N ILE A 258 -7.04 -30.02 -7.98
CA ILE A 258 -5.90 -30.81 -7.49
C ILE A 258 -5.73 -32.06 -8.35
N GLU A 259 -6.81 -32.78 -8.73
CA GLU A 259 -6.77 -33.93 -9.63
C GLU A 259 -6.21 -33.56 -11.01
N SER A 260 -6.57 -32.37 -11.52
CA SER A 260 -5.99 -31.84 -12.77
C SER A 260 -4.48 -31.61 -12.64
N LEU A 261 -4.00 -31.05 -11.52
CA LEU A 261 -2.57 -30.87 -11.27
C LEU A 261 -1.81 -32.19 -11.16
N ILE A 262 -2.43 -33.23 -10.60
CA ILE A 262 -1.86 -34.59 -10.51
C ILE A 262 -1.76 -35.22 -11.89
N SER A 263 -2.77 -35.05 -12.75
CA SER A 263 -2.80 -35.66 -14.10
C SER A 263 -1.67 -35.21 -15.03
N ASP A 264 -0.99 -34.13 -14.70
CA ASP A 264 0.21 -33.68 -15.40
C ASP A 264 1.46 -34.57 -15.19
N HIS A 265 1.40 -35.50 -14.21
CA HIS A 265 2.47 -36.44 -13.84
C HIS A 265 3.85 -35.76 -13.64
N LYS A 266 3.86 -34.58 -13.10
CA LYS A 266 5.07 -33.80 -12.81
C LYS A 266 4.94 -33.04 -11.49
N ALA A 267 6.07 -32.68 -10.88
CA ALA A 267 6.04 -31.77 -9.73
C ALA A 267 5.47 -30.40 -10.13
N GLN A 268 4.56 -29.90 -9.34
CA GLN A 268 3.92 -28.60 -9.56
C GLN A 268 4.64 -27.50 -8.76
N GLU A 269 4.98 -26.40 -9.43
CA GLU A 269 5.55 -25.20 -8.80
C GLU A 269 4.43 -24.20 -8.53
N VAL A 270 4.25 -23.85 -7.26
CA VAL A 270 3.35 -22.78 -6.82
C VAL A 270 4.19 -21.62 -6.31
N ARG A 271 3.95 -20.43 -6.84
CA ARG A 271 4.64 -19.20 -6.40
C ARG A 271 3.72 -18.36 -5.53
N CYS A 272 4.30 -17.75 -4.51
CA CYS A 272 3.58 -16.75 -3.73
C CYS A 272 3.50 -15.45 -4.51
N ASP A 273 2.29 -14.94 -4.75
CA ASP A 273 2.06 -13.69 -5.49
C ASP A 273 2.68 -12.45 -4.81
N PHE A 274 2.93 -12.51 -3.49
CA PHE A 274 3.48 -11.38 -2.74
C PHE A 274 5.01 -11.36 -2.65
N CYS A 275 5.70 -12.51 -2.71
CA CYS A 275 7.16 -12.53 -2.53
C CYS A 275 7.91 -13.42 -3.51
N ASN A 276 7.23 -13.99 -4.49
CA ASN A 276 7.78 -14.90 -5.50
C ASN A 276 8.46 -16.17 -4.94
N LYS A 277 8.31 -16.45 -3.63
CA LYS A 277 8.83 -17.69 -3.05
C LYS A 277 8.18 -18.90 -3.69
N ARG A 278 9.00 -19.85 -4.12
CA ARG A 278 8.55 -21.05 -4.81
C ARG A 278 8.31 -22.19 -3.82
N TYR A 279 7.25 -22.91 -4.03
CA TYR A 279 6.86 -24.10 -3.30
C TYR A 279 6.63 -25.22 -4.34
N ILE A 280 7.38 -26.31 -4.22
CA ILE A 280 7.27 -27.45 -5.12
C ILE A 280 6.47 -28.53 -4.41
N PHE A 281 5.46 -29.08 -5.10
CA PHE A 281 4.61 -30.18 -4.65
C PHE A 281 4.76 -31.34 -5.59
N THR A 282 5.19 -32.48 -5.05
CA THR A 282 5.24 -33.75 -5.77
C THR A 282 3.84 -34.31 -5.96
N GLU A 283 3.65 -35.24 -6.91
CA GLU A 283 2.40 -35.95 -7.13
C GLU A 283 1.87 -36.58 -5.84
N ALA A 284 2.72 -37.30 -5.11
CA ALA A 284 2.37 -37.93 -3.83
C ALA A 284 1.89 -36.91 -2.75
N GLU A 285 2.49 -35.72 -2.71
CA GLU A 285 2.05 -34.64 -1.79
C GLU A 285 0.70 -34.09 -2.20
N LEU A 286 0.44 -33.89 -3.51
CA LEU A 286 -0.86 -33.44 -4.00
C LEU A 286 -1.96 -34.50 -3.74
N GLU A 287 -1.68 -35.79 -3.93
CA GLU A 287 -2.58 -36.89 -3.55
C GLU A 287 -2.91 -36.91 -2.04
N ALA A 288 -1.91 -36.58 -1.21
CA ALA A 288 -2.13 -36.48 0.23
C ALA A 288 -3.05 -35.31 0.61
N LEU A 289 -3.04 -34.19 -0.17
CA LEU A 289 -3.96 -33.07 0.04
C LEU A 289 -5.41 -33.42 -0.30
N LEU A 290 -5.67 -34.31 -1.25
CA LEU A 290 -7.03 -34.79 -1.59
C LEU A 290 -7.71 -35.56 -0.45
N LYS A 291 -6.92 -36.10 0.48
CA LYS A 291 -7.40 -36.90 1.62
C LYS A 291 -7.73 -36.07 2.87
N ARG A 292 -7.37 -34.77 2.83
CA ARG A 292 -7.65 -33.77 3.90
C ARG A 292 -8.91 -33.00 3.58
#